data_c59ea399b55220ca5c3c9066e89a3848
#
_entry.id   c59ea399b55220ca5c3c9066e89a3848
#
_cell.length_a   1.000
_cell.length_b   1.000
_cell.length_c   1.000
_cell.angle_alpha   90.00
_cell.angle_beta   90.00
_cell.angle_gamma   90.00
#
_symmetry.space_group_name_H-M   'P 1'
#
loop_
_entity.id
_entity.type
_entity.pdbx_description
1 polymer ?
#
loop_
_entity_poly.entity_id
_entity_poly.type
_entity_poly.pdbx_seq_one_letter_code
_entity_poly.pdbx_strand_id
1 'polypeptide(L)'
;QDTNVINSIIGSAMLNETQHWVEIGAGQGALTKRLIDKVKFLDVVELDRDLVAFLQRQFSAHVNWQLHSADALQFDFSQLARENQKLRIIGNLPYNISTPLMFHLLSHAYCIQDMLFMLQKEVVDRLCALPDSKSYGRLSVMMQYYCKTEWLFDVPPESFQPVPRVMSAMVRLIPYEIPQVTITNVAVFERVVADAFSQRRKTLRNALKKILPEYVFTDLNIDGDRRAETITLSEFAQLSNAIHALH
;
A
#
# COMPACT_ATOMS: atom_id res chain seq x y z
N GLN A 1 -22.29 -2.29 6.00
CA GLN A 1 -21.47 -1.07 6.00
C GLN A 1 -22.38 0.16 6.01
N ASP A 2 -21.94 1.21 6.72
CA ASP A 2 -22.64 2.50 6.77
C ASP A 2 -22.62 3.16 5.38
N THR A 3 -23.79 3.61 4.92
CA THR A 3 -23.96 4.28 3.63
C THR A 3 -23.14 5.58 3.54
N ASN A 4 -22.96 6.30 4.65
CA ASN A 4 -22.15 7.53 4.66
C ASN A 4 -20.69 7.25 4.43
N VAL A 5 -20.16 6.17 5.02
CA VAL A 5 -18.76 5.73 4.78
C VAL A 5 -18.57 5.32 3.32
N ILE A 6 -19.51 4.54 2.76
CA ILE A 6 -19.44 4.16 1.34
C ILE A 6 -19.46 5.43 0.46
N ASN A 7 -20.30 6.40 0.74
CA ASN A 7 -20.35 7.66 -0.02
C ASN A 7 -19.03 8.45 0.11
N SER A 8 -18.40 8.48 1.29
CA SER A 8 -17.10 9.12 1.50
C SER A 8 -15.99 8.43 0.71
N ILE A 9 -15.98 7.09 0.68
CA ILE A 9 -15.04 6.29 -0.13
C ILE A 9 -15.20 6.63 -1.61
N ILE A 10 -16.43 6.58 -2.13
CA ILE A 10 -16.76 6.89 -3.52
C ILE A 10 -16.41 8.35 -3.88
N GLY A 11 -16.69 9.29 -2.97
CA GLY A 11 -16.31 10.70 -3.15
C GLY A 11 -14.79 10.88 -3.25
N SER A 12 -14.02 10.21 -2.38
CA SER A 12 -12.56 10.26 -2.42
C SER A 12 -11.95 9.57 -3.65
N ALA A 13 -12.66 8.60 -4.25
CA ALA A 13 -12.21 7.89 -5.44
C ALA A 13 -12.21 8.77 -6.70
N MET A 14 -12.94 9.89 -6.73
CA MET A 14 -13.03 10.79 -7.90
C MET A 14 -13.32 10.01 -9.20
N LEU A 15 -14.42 9.24 -9.17
CA LEU A 15 -14.78 8.35 -10.27
C LEU A 15 -15.15 9.12 -11.54
N ASN A 16 -14.80 8.56 -12.69
CA ASN A 16 -15.33 8.99 -13.99
C ASN A 16 -15.49 7.80 -14.96
N GLU A 17 -16.30 8.00 -16.00
CA GLU A 17 -16.71 6.98 -16.97
C GLU A 17 -15.59 6.51 -17.90
N THR A 18 -14.40 7.09 -17.84
CA THR A 18 -13.27 6.68 -18.67
C THR A 18 -12.33 5.72 -17.97
N GLN A 19 -12.49 5.53 -16.63
CA GLN A 19 -11.54 4.81 -15.79
C GLN A 19 -11.81 3.30 -15.75
N HIS A 20 -10.72 2.54 -15.61
CA HIS A 20 -10.74 1.12 -15.35
C HIS A 20 -10.37 0.88 -13.87
N TRP A 21 -11.29 0.29 -13.15
CA TRP A 21 -11.14 0.00 -11.72
C TRP A 21 -11.03 -1.48 -11.45
N VAL A 22 -10.31 -1.81 -10.39
CA VAL A 22 -10.20 -3.16 -9.85
C VAL A 22 -10.59 -3.11 -8.38
N GLU A 23 -11.66 -3.81 -8.02
CA GLU A 23 -12.06 -3.99 -6.62
C GLU A 23 -11.48 -5.29 -6.08
N ILE A 24 -10.78 -5.23 -4.95
CA ILE A 24 -10.21 -6.41 -4.29
C ILE A 24 -11.01 -6.70 -3.01
N GLY A 25 -11.57 -7.93 -2.92
CA GLY A 25 -12.35 -8.36 -1.77
C GLY A 25 -13.70 -7.66 -1.70
N ALA A 26 -14.51 -7.79 -2.73
CA ALA A 26 -15.81 -7.12 -2.84
C ALA A 26 -16.82 -7.53 -1.77
N GLY A 27 -16.65 -8.73 -1.19
CA GLY A 27 -17.58 -9.24 -0.20
C GLY A 27 -19.00 -9.36 -0.77
N GLN A 28 -19.96 -8.69 -0.14
CA GLN A 28 -21.35 -8.65 -0.63
C GLN A 28 -21.61 -7.56 -1.69
N GLY A 29 -20.56 -6.96 -2.26
CA GLY A 29 -20.68 -6.00 -3.36
C GLY A 29 -21.13 -4.59 -2.97
N ALA A 30 -20.85 -4.15 -1.74
CA ALA A 30 -21.27 -2.85 -1.25
C ALA A 30 -20.60 -1.69 -2.02
N LEU A 31 -19.32 -1.80 -2.34
CA LEU A 31 -18.60 -0.86 -3.21
C LEU A 31 -18.89 -1.15 -4.68
N THR A 32 -18.88 -2.43 -5.10
CA THR A 32 -19.21 -2.86 -6.47
C THR A 32 -20.45 -2.17 -7.00
N LYS A 33 -21.55 -2.19 -6.22
CA LYS A 33 -22.83 -1.54 -6.57
C LYS A 33 -22.71 -0.03 -6.83
N ARG A 34 -21.74 0.64 -6.22
CA ARG A 34 -21.52 2.08 -6.38
C ARG A 34 -20.54 2.43 -7.49
N LEU A 35 -19.66 1.47 -7.83
CA LEU A 35 -18.64 1.63 -8.86
C LEU A 35 -19.16 1.30 -10.24
N ILE A 36 -19.88 0.19 -10.38
CA ILE A 36 -20.21 -0.44 -11.67
C ILE A 36 -20.90 0.49 -12.67
N ASP A 37 -21.76 1.40 -12.18
CA ASP A 37 -22.48 2.35 -13.04
C ASP A 37 -21.72 3.67 -13.29
N LYS A 38 -20.51 3.82 -12.72
CA LYS A 38 -19.77 5.10 -12.73
C LYS A 38 -18.40 5.00 -13.38
N VAL A 39 -18.02 3.81 -13.82
CA VAL A 39 -16.70 3.54 -14.39
C VAL A 39 -16.83 2.89 -15.76
N LYS A 40 -15.78 3.01 -16.56
CA LYS A 40 -15.76 2.39 -17.90
C LYS A 40 -15.80 0.87 -17.81
N PHE A 41 -15.01 0.33 -16.89
CA PHE A 41 -14.93 -1.11 -16.64
C PHE A 41 -14.53 -1.39 -15.20
N LEU A 42 -15.08 -2.44 -14.61
CA LEU A 42 -14.81 -2.88 -13.25
C LEU A 42 -14.38 -4.35 -13.27
N ASP A 43 -13.14 -4.63 -12.91
CA ASP A 43 -12.73 -5.97 -12.52
C ASP A 43 -12.92 -6.16 -11.01
N VAL A 44 -13.34 -7.34 -10.60
CA VAL A 44 -13.53 -7.71 -9.20
C VAL A 44 -12.72 -8.97 -8.93
N VAL A 45 -11.81 -8.94 -7.95
CA VAL A 45 -11.02 -10.10 -7.51
C VAL A 45 -11.54 -10.54 -6.14
N GLU A 46 -12.13 -11.73 -6.08
CA GLU A 46 -12.71 -12.28 -4.85
C GLU A 46 -12.28 -13.75 -4.69
N LEU A 47 -11.86 -14.10 -3.47
CA LEU A 47 -11.35 -15.44 -3.15
C LEU A 47 -12.48 -16.42 -2.74
N ASP A 48 -13.47 -15.90 -1.99
CA ASP A 48 -14.55 -16.70 -1.44
C ASP A 48 -15.53 -17.13 -2.53
N ARG A 49 -15.64 -18.43 -2.76
CA ARG A 49 -16.48 -19.02 -3.84
C ARG A 49 -17.97 -18.76 -3.65
N ASP A 50 -18.45 -18.66 -2.41
CA ASP A 50 -19.86 -18.38 -2.13
C ASP A 50 -20.17 -16.90 -2.45
N LEU A 51 -19.24 -15.99 -2.11
CA LEU A 51 -19.33 -14.58 -2.49
C LEU A 51 -19.20 -14.39 -4.01
N VAL A 52 -18.31 -15.14 -4.68
CA VAL A 52 -18.21 -15.15 -6.14
C VAL A 52 -19.55 -15.52 -6.78
N ALA A 53 -20.17 -16.62 -6.33
CA ALA A 53 -21.48 -17.05 -6.86
C ALA A 53 -22.60 -16.03 -6.55
N PHE A 54 -22.54 -15.36 -5.42
CA PHE A 54 -23.49 -14.31 -5.04
C PHE A 54 -23.32 -13.07 -5.95
N LEU A 55 -22.09 -12.55 -6.11
CA LEU A 55 -21.79 -11.40 -6.94
C LEU A 55 -22.15 -11.63 -8.40
N GLN A 56 -21.85 -12.83 -8.95
CA GLN A 56 -22.18 -13.21 -10.31
C GLN A 56 -23.69 -13.12 -10.57
N ARG A 57 -24.51 -13.56 -9.61
CA ARG A 57 -25.98 -13.46 -9.73
C ARG A 57 -26.45 -12.02 -9.60
N GLN A 58 -25.91 -11.29 -8.62
CA GLN A 58 -26.36 -9.94 -8.31
C GLN A 58 -26.09 -8.94 -9.43
N PHE A 59 -24.95 -9.06 -10.10
CA PHE A 59 -24.51 -8.12 -11.14
C PHE A 59 -24.58 -8.70 -12.55
N SER A 60 -25.32 -9.81 -12.76
CA SER A 60 -25.44 -10.51 -14.04
C SER A 60 -25.95 -9.66 -15.22
N ALA A 61 -26.70 -8.59 -14.93
CA ALA A 61 -27.25 -7.69 -15.95
C ALA A 61 -26.22 -6.66 -16.46
N HIS A 62 -25.09 -6.47 -15.79
CA HIS A 62 -24.08 -5.50 -16.20
C HIS A 62 -23.09 -6.14 -17.17
N VAL A 63 -22.68 -5.38 -18.19
CA VAL A 63 -21.77 -5.85 -19.25
C VAL A 63 -20.36 -5.24 -19.12
N ASN A 64 -20.20 -4.23 -18.26
CA ASN A 64 -18.97 -3.47 -18.07
C ASN A 64 -18.16 -3.95 -16.84
N TRP A 65 -18.29 -5.22 -16.47
CA TRP A 65 -17.54 -5.79 -15.36
C TRP A 65 -17.09 -7.23 -15.62
N GLN A 66 -16.10 -7.66 -14.88
CA GLN A 66 -15.62 -9.03 -14.89
C GLN A 66 -15.25 -9.47 -13.47
N LEU A 67 -15.62 -10.70 -13.10
CA LEU A 67 -15.34 -11.29 -11.79
C LEU A 67 -14.28 -12.38 -11.94
N HIS A 68 -13.22 -12.26 -11.11
CA HIS A 68 -12.11 -13.19 -11.02
C HIS A 68 -12.17 -13.93 -9.67
N SER A 69 -12.42 -15.24 -9.71
CA SER A 69 -12.34 -16.10 -8.52
C SER A 69 -10.88 -16.46 -8.27
N ALA A 70 -10.16 -15.64 -7.50
CA ALA A 70 -8.71 -15.76 -7.34
C ALA A 70 -8.22 -15.21 -5.99
N ASP A 71 -7.04 -15.70 -5.57
CA ASP A 71 -6.29 -15.10 -4.47
C ASP A 71 -5.55 -13.85 -4.96
N ALA A 72 -5.90 -12.69 -4.41
CA ALA A 72 -5.29 -11.42 -4.78
C ALA A 72 -3.77 -11.36 -4.51
N LEU A 73 -3.25 -12.18 -3.59
CA LEU A 73 -1.81 -12.29 -3.33
C LEU A 73 -1.03 -13.02 -4.44
N GLN A 74 -1.72 -13.74 -5.31
CA GLN A 74 -1.12 -14.50 -6.41
C GLN A 74 -1.63 -14.06 -7.79
N PHE A 75 -2.60 -13.15 -7.81
CA PHE A 75 -3.23 -12.70 -9.03
C PHE A 75 -2.29 -11.76 -9.80
N ASP A 76 -2.10 -12.02 -11.08
CA ASP A 76 -1.33 -11.14 -11.96
C ASP A 76 -2.21 -9.98 -12.45
N PHE A 77 -2.08 -8.84 -11.79
CA PHE A 77 -2.84 -7.64 -12.13
C PHE A 77 -2.47 -7.05 -13.50
N SER A 78 -1.31 -7.41 -14.04
CA SER A 78 -0.89 -6.92 -15.37
C SER A 78 -1.80 -7.41 -16.51
N GLN A 79 -2.42 -8.58 -16.35
CA GLN A 79 -3.37 -9.11 -17.34
C GLN A 79 -4.65 -8.28 -17.48
N LEU A 80 -4.95 -7.43 -16.50
CA LEU A 80 -6.09 -6.50 -16.55
C LEU A 80 -5.74 -5.19 -17.25
N ALA A 81 -4.45 -4.89 -17.39
CA ALA A 81 -4.00 -3.65 -18.02
C ALA A 81 -4.41 -3.61 -19.48
N ARG A 82 -4.93 -2.47 -19.91
CA ARG A 82 -5.30 -2.20 -21.30
C ARG A 82 -4.37 -1.15 -21.87
N GLU A 83 -4.17 -1.15 -23.19
CA GLU A 83 -3.31 -0.16 -23.84
C GLU A 83 -3.71 1.27 -23.44
N ASN A 84 -2.70 2.04 -22.99
CA ASN A 84 -2.82 3.44 -22.56
C ASN A 84 -3.76 3.71 -21.38
N GLN A 85 -4.12 2.70 -20.57
CA GLN A 85 -4.98 2.89 -19.41
C GLN A 85 -4.41 2.18 -18.19
N LYS A 86 -3.94 2.97 -17.20
CA LYS A 86 -3.53 2.44 -15.89
C LYS A 86 -4.76 2.04 -15.06
N LEU A 87 -4.60 1.01 -14.26
CA LEU A 87 -5.61 0.51 -13.33
C LEU A 87 -5.72 1.43 -12.11
N ARG A 88 -6.93 1.60 -11.62
CA ARG A 88 -7.18 2.17 -10.30
C ARG A 88 -7.73 1.08 -9.39
N ILE A 89 -7.14 0.90 -8.24
CA ILE A 89 -7.45 -0.22 -7.35
C ILE A 89 -8.18 0.30 -6.12
N ILE A 90 -9.20 -0.44 -5.68
CA ILE A 90 -9.93 -0.12 -4.45
C ILE A 90 -10.23 -1.40 -3.68
N GLY A 91 -10.26 -1.32 -2.36
CA GLY A 91 -10.65 -2.45 -1.54
C GLY A 91 -10.72 -2.15 -0.05
N ASN A 92 -11.58 -2.91 0.62
CA ASN A 92 -11.57 -3.04 2.08
C ASN A 92 -10.76 -4.30 2.42
N LEU A 93 -9.45 -4.13 2.67
CA LEU A 93 -8.56 -5.27 2.76
C LEU A 93 -8.63 -5.98 4.12
N PRO A 94 -8.67 -7.32 4.14
CA PRO A 94 -8.49 -8.07 5.38
C PRO A 94 -7.14 -7.72 6.03
N TYR A 95 -7.14 -7.52 7.33
CA TYR A 95 -5.99 -6.98 8.06
C TYR A 95 -4.73 -7.84 7.97
N ASN A 96 -4.92 -9.17 7.92
CA ASN A 96 -3.83 -10.14 7.87
C ASN A 96 -3.07 -10.19 6.54
N ILE A 97 -3.68 -9.74 5.44
CA ILE A 97 -3.07 -9.78 4.10
C ILE A 97 -2.74 -8.40 3.55
N SER A 98 -3.15 -7.31 4.20
CA SER A 98 -3.06 -5.96 3.67
C SER A 98 -1.62 -5.56 3.29
N THR A 99 -0.65 -5.78 4.18
CA THR A 99 0.76 -5.43 3.90
C THR A 99 1.36 -6.26 2.76
N PRO A 100 1.32 -7.61 2.76
CA PRO A 100 1.84 -8.39 1.63
C PRO A 100 1.11 -8.07 0.32
N LEU A 101 -0.20 -7.81 0.34
CA LEU A 101 -0.95 -7.44 -0.86
C LEU A 101 -0.48 -6.09 -1.44
N MET A 102 -0.23 -5.08 -0.60
CA MET A 102 0.30 -3.80 -1.08
C MET A 102 1.65 -3.97 -1.79
N PHE A 103 2.58 -4.78 -1.23
CA PHE A 103 3.86 -5.04 -1.89
C PHE A 103 3.70 -5.88 -3.17
N HIS A 104 2.75 -6.83 -3.20
CA HIS A 104 2.44 -7.56 -4.42
C HIS A 104 1.91 -6.62 -5.52
N LEU A 105 1.01 -5.70 -5.19
CA LEU A 105 0.52 -4.69 -6.13
C LEU A 105 1.63 -3.75 -6.62
N LEU A 106 2.59 -3.41 -5.77
CA LEU A 106 3.73 -2.59 -6.15
C LEU A 106 4.67 -3.28 -7.16
N SER A 107 4.72 -4.60 -7.21
CA SER A 107 5.41 -5.32 -8.29
C SER A 107 4.78 -5.08 -9.67
N HIS A 108 3.51 -4.62 -9.70
CA HIS A 108 2.74 -4.25 -10.88
C HIS A 108 2.55 -2.72 -11.02
N ALA A 109 3.35 -1.91 -10.30
CA ALA A 109 3.20 -0.45 -10.23
C ALA A 109 3.16 0.24 -11.61
N TYR A 110 3.85 -0.32 -12.61
CA TYR A 110 3.89 0.22 -13.97
C TYR A 110 2.53 0.32 -14.64
N CYS A 111 1.56 -0.53 -14.28
CA CYS A 111 0.20 -0.53 -14.81
C CYS A 111 -0.83 0.04 -13.80
N ILE A 112 -0.42 0.52 -12.63
CA ILE A 112 -1.31 1.05 -11.60
C ILE A 112 -1.16 2.58 -11.52
N GLN A 113 -2.30 3.29 -11.54
CA GLN A 113 -2.37 4.73 -11.35
C GLN A 113 -2.38 5.10 -9.87
N ASP A 114 -3.30 4.52 -9.12
CA ASP A 114 -3.42 4.69 -7.68
C ASP A 114 -4.19 3.51 -7.04
N MET A 115 -4.07 3.41 -5.73
CA MET A 115 -4.73 2.40 -4.92
C MET A 115 -5.40 3.07 -3.73
N LEU A 116 -6.68 2.79 -3.49
CA LEU A 116 -7.48 3.29 -2.38
C LEU A 116 -7.86 2.13 -1.47
N PHE A 117 -7.30 2.10 -0.27
CA PHE A 117 -7.56 1.01 0.65
C PHE A 117 -8.12 1.49 1.98
N MET A 118 -9.10 0.73 2.46
CA MET A 118 -9.52 0.80 3.84
C MET A 118 -8.74 -0.25 4.64
N LEU A 119 -7.98 0.21 5.63
CA LEU A 119 -7.07 -0.59 6.47
C LEU A 119 -7.31 -0.27 7.95
N GLN A 120 -6.69 -1.05 8.84
CA GLN A 120 -6.58 -0.64 10.25
C GLN A 120 -5.89 0.71 10.35
N LYS A 121 -6.44 1.61 11.20
CA LYS A 121 -5.85 2.94 11.40
C LYS A 121 -4.37 2.88 11.74
N GLU A 122 -3.95 1.96 12.60
CA GLU A 122 -2.52 1.80 12.96
C GLU A 122 -1.64 1.54 11.73
N VAL A 123 -2.11 0.76 10.76
CA VAL A 123 -1.38 0.50 9.50
C VAL A 123 -1.29 1.77 8.67
N VAL A 124 -2.40 2.51 8.53
CA VAL A 124 -2.40 3.79 7.80
C VAL A 124 -1.50 4.82 8.47
N ASP A 125 -1.53 4.92 9.81
CA ASP A 125 -0.65 5.80 10.57
C ASP A 125 0.83 5.48 10.32
N ARG A 126 1.19 4.19 10.16
CA ARG A 126 2.55 3.77 9.78
C ARG A 126 2.90 4.10 8.33
N LEU A 127 1.96 3.91 7.41
CA LEU A 127 2.19 4.21 5.98
C LEU A 127 2.48 5.70 5.77
N CYS A 128 1.74 6.56 6.47
CA CYS A 128 1.82 8.01 6.32
C CYS A 128 2.77 8.70 7.33
N ALA A 129 3.42 7.92 8.21
CA ALA A 129 4.28 8.44 9.27
C ALA A 129 5.50 9.19 8.69
N LEU A 130 5.82 10.34 9.27
CA LEU A 130 7.04 11.07 8.99
C LEU A 130 8.17 10.64 9.94
N PRO A 131 9.45 10.81 9.55
CA PRO A 131 10.58 10.61 10.46
C PRO A 131 10.36 11.35 11.79
N ASP A 132 10.87 10.77 12.86
CA ASP A 132 10.75 11.29 14.24
C ASP A 132 9.34 11.16 14.87
N SER A 133 8.41 10.50 14.19
CA SER A 133 7.11 10.18 14.73
C SER A 133 7.07 8.76 15.33
N LYS A 134 6.16 8.54 16.30
CA LYS A 134 6.00 7.25 17.02
C LYS A 134 5.66 6.08 16.08
N SER A 135 4.95 6.36 14.99
CA SER A 135 4.47 5.35 14.04
C SER A 135 5.48 5.07 12.91
N TYR A 136 6.53 5.90 12.78
CA TYR A 136 7.53 5.73 11.73
C TYR A 136 8.33 4.45 11.93
N GLY A 137 8.49 3.68 10.86
CA GLY A 137 9.16 2.39 10.91
C GLY A 137 9.47 1.83 9.53
N ARG A 138 9.88 0.55 9.50
CA ARG A 138 10.22 -0.14 8.25
C ARG A 138 9.13 0.01 7.19
N LEU A 139 7.84 -0.17 7.57
CA LEU A 139 6.73 -0.05 6.63
C LEU A 139 6.65 1.35 6.02
N SER A 140 6.85 2.40 6.83
CA SER A 140 6.85 3.79 6.38
C SER A 140 7.91 4.02 5.30
N VAL A 141 9.17 3.64 5.59
CA VAL A 141 10.31 3.83 4.68
C VAL A 141 10.08 3.06 3.37
N MET A 142 9.70 1.78 3.48
CA MET A 142 9.52 0.93 2.30
C MET A 142 8.38 1.42 1.41
N MET A 143 7.22 1.76 1.98
CA MET A 143 6.09 2.25 1.18
C MET A 143 6.37 3.61 0.57
N GLN A 144 6.98 4.53 1.32
CA GLN A 144 7.33 5.88 0.83
C GLN A 144 8.45 5.87 -0.23
N TYR A 145 9.22 4.81 -0.32
CA TYR A 145 10.13 4.61 -1.45
C TYR A 145 9.37 4.35 -2.76
N TYR A 146 8.29 3.56 -2.69
CA TYR A 146 7.52 3.16 -3.87
C TYR A 146 6.37 4.10 -4.22
N CYS A 147 5.75 4.72 -3.19
CA CYS A 147 4.51 5.48 -3.35
C CYS A 147 4.51 6.79 -2.59
N LYS A 148 3.78 7.78 -3.11
CA LYS A 148 3.18 8.82 -2.29
C LYS A 148 2.05 8.21 -1.48
N THR A 149 2.04 8.44 -0.16
CA THR A 149 1.02 7.95 0.76
C THR A 149 0.18 9.13 1.26
N GLU A 150 -1.15 9.01 1.15
CA GLU A 150 -2.08 10.06 1.57
C GLU A 150 -3.14 9.48 2.49
N TRP A 151 -3.12 9.85 3.77
CA TRP A 151 -4.26 9.62 4.65
C TRP A 151 -5.45 10.43 4.16
N LEU A 152 -6.66 9.82 4.08
CA LEU A 152 -7.85 10.49 3.59
C LEU A 152 -8.81 10.82 4.74
N PHE A 153 -9.26 9.81 5.47
CA PHE A 153 -10.16 9.97 6.62
C PHE A 153 -10.19 8.70 7.48
N ASP A 154 -10.60 8.88 8.74
CA ASP A 154 -10.82 7.77 9.67
C ASP A 154 -12.23 7.19 9.50
N VAL A 155 -12.37 5.88 9.74
CA VAL A 155 -13.63 5.14 9.68
C VAL A 155 -13.87 4.47 11.03
N PRO A 156 -14.90 4.90 11.77
CA PRO A 156 -15.18 4.35 13.10
C PRO A 156 -15.71 2.91 13.03
N PRO A 157 -15.46 2.09 14.05
CA PRO A 157 -15.84 0.67 14.09
C PRO A 157 -17.33 0.43 13.88
N GLU A 158 -18.17 1.34 14.35
CA GLU A 158 -19.65 1.25 14.29
C GLU A 158 -20.17 1.25 12.83
N SER A 159 -19.33 1.66 11.89
CA SER A 159 -19.66 1.66 10.44
C SER A 159 -19.66 0.27 9.81
N PHE A 160 -19.29 -0.75 10.57
CA PHE A 160 -19.17 -2.12 10.06
C PHE A 160 -20.14 -3.09 10.75
N GLN A 161 -20.46 -4.17 10.05
CA GLN A 161 -21.20 -5.29 10.60
C GLN A 161 -20.58 -6.62 10.14
N PRO A 162 -20.02 -7.43 11.05
CA PRO A 162 -19.87 -7.20 12.48
C PRO A 162 -18.90 -6.04 12.80
N VAL A 163 -19.09 -5.43 13.99
CA VAL A 163 -18.25 -4.30 14.45
C VAL A 163 -16.82 -4.79 14.75
N PRO A 164 -15.78 -4.25 14.11
CA PRO A 164 -14.40 -4.61 14.40
C PRO A 164 -13.95 -4.01 15.75
N ARG A 165 -12.86 -4.55 16.30
CA ARG A 165 -12.32 -4.09 17.60
C ARG A 165 -11.48 -2.81 17.51
N VAL A 166 -11.15 -2.36 16.29
CA VAL A 166 -10.21 -1.27 16.05
C VAL A 166 -10.76 -0.33 14.99
N MET A 167 -10.33 0.93 15.05
CA MET A 167 -10.62 1.91 14.01
C MET A 167 -9.96 1.52 12.68
N SER A 168 -10.62 1.85 11.60
CA SER A 168 -10.07 1.80 10.25
C SER A 168 -9.78 3.22 9.75
N ALA A 169 -9.02 3.31 8.66
CA ALA A 169 -8.83 4.56 7.95
C ALA A 169 -8.69 4.28 6.45
N MET A 170 -9.03 5.28 5.64
CA MET A 170 -8.80 5.28 4.20
C MET A 170 -7.45 5.90 3.89
N VAL A 171 -6.69 5.21 3.05
CA VAL A 171 -5.41 5.68 2.51
C VAL A 171 -5.42 5.61 0.99
N ARG A 172 -4.79 6.59 0.34
CA ARG A 172 -4.44 6.54 -1.08
C ARG A 172 -2.95 6.31 -1.22
N LEU A 173 -2.56 5.37 -2.06
CA LEU A 173 -1.19 5.07 -2.44
C LEU A 173 -1.04 5.36 -3.93
N ILE A 174 -0.09 6.24 -4.30
CA ILE A 174 0.17 6.63 -5.68
C ILE A 174 1.59 6.18 -6.02
N PRO A 175 1.78 5.12 -6.81
CA PRO A 175 3.10 4.67 -7.22
C PRO A 175 3.86 5.78 -7.94
N TYR A 176 5.14 5.96 -7.61
CA TYR A 176 6.00 6.89 -8.33
C TYR A 176 6.39 6.31 -9.68
N GLU A 177 6.31 7.11 -10.74
CA GLU A 177 6.87 6.76 -12.04
C GLU A 177 8.41 6.82 -12.03
N ILE A 178 8.95 7.79 -11.28
CA ILE A 178 10.38 7.94 -11.04
C ILE A 178 10.57 7.97 -9.52
N PRO A 179 11.35 7.04 -8.94
CA PRO A 179 11.62 7.04 -7.51
C PRO A 179 12.18 8.37 -7.01
N GLN A 180 11.77 8.81 -5.81
CA GLN A 180 12.23 10.08 -5.23
C GLN A 180 13.70 10.06 -4.79
N VAL A 181 14.27 8.88 -4.60
CA VAL A 181 15.67 8.66 -4.24
C VAL A 181 16.26 7.57 -5.14
N THR A 182 17.52 7.71 -5.49
CA THR A 182 18.24 6.71 -6.26
C THR A 182 18.75 5.61 -5.33
N ILE A 183 18.35 4.39 -5.58
CA ILE A 183 18.81 3.18 -4.88
C ILE A 183 19.46 2.26 -5.90
N THR A 184 20.75 1.96 -5.69
CA THR A 184 21.55 1.13 -6.61
C THR A 184 21.12 -0.34 -6.54
N ASN A 185 20.78 -0.82 -5.34
CA ASN A 185 20.33 -2.20 -5.12
C ASN A 185 19.21 -2.24 -4.08
N VAL A 186 18.00 -2.56 -4.53
CA VAL A 186 16.80 -2.57 -3.68
C VAL A 186 16.89 -3.63 -2.57
N ALA A 187 17.47 -4.80 -2.85
CA ALA A 187 17.63 -5.85 -1.83
C ALA A 187 18.56 -5.41 -0.69
N VAL A 188 19.64 -4.67 -1.02
CA VAL A 188 20.52 -4.07 -0.01
C VAL A 188 19.76 -3.00 0.80
N PHE A 189 18.98 -2.17 0.13
CA PHE A 189 18.15 -1.16 0.80
C PHE A 189 17.15 -1.79 1.79
N GLU A 190 16.40 -2.81 1.35
CA GLU A 190 15.45 -3.54 2.20
C GLU A 190 16.13 -4.14 3.43
N ARG A 191 17.35 -4.70 3.26
CA ARG A 191 18.15 -5.25 4.35
C ARG A 191 18.60 -4.15 5.32
N VAL A 192 19.12 -3.03 4.83
CA VAL A 192 19.57 -1.90 5.65
C VAL A 192 18.43 -1.38 6.50
N VAL A 193 17.27 -1.15 5.89
CA VAL A 193 16.07 -0.69 6.60
C VAL A 193 15.62 -1.73 7.64
N ALA A 194 15.59 -3.02 7.29
CA ALA A 194 15.23 -4.09 8.21
C ALA A 194 16.17 -4.17 9.41
N ASP A 195 17.49 -4.13 9.18
CA ASP A 195 18.51 -4.21 10.22
C ASP A 195 18.46 -2.97 11.14
N ALA A 196 18.27 -1.78 10.56
CA ALA A 196 18.13 -0.54 11.34
C ALA A 196 16.93 -0.57 12.29
N PHE A 197 15.78 -1.07 11.86
CA PHE A 197 14.56 -1.18 12.68
C PHE A 197 14.47 -2.48 13.51
N SER A 198 15.43 -3.41 13.39
CA SER A 198 15.40 -4.69 14.11
C SER A 198 15.46 -4.52 15.65
N GLN A 199 16.08 -3.44 16.12
CA GLN A 199 16.26 -3.14 17.55
C GLN A 199 15.95 -1.68 17.86
N ARG A 200 14.69 -1.40 18.14
CA ARG A 200 14.14 -0.04 18.35
C ARG A 200 14.93 0.89 19.28
N ARG A 201 15.59 0.32 20.30
CA ARG A 201 16.33 1.10 21.30
C ARG A 201 17.80 1.34 20.95
N LYS A 202 18.33 0.71 19.91
CA LYS A 202 19.73 0.90 19.50
C LYS A 202 19.88 2.10 18.57
N THR A 203 21.07 2.70 18.65
CA THR A 203 21.53 3.69 17.68
C THR A 203 21.77 3.04 16.32
N LEU A 204 21.72 3.83 15.25
CA LEU A 204 21.93 3.38 13.90
C LEU A 204 23.29 2.68 13.72
N ARG A 205 24.37 3.27 14.28
CA ARG A 205 25.72 2.69 14.35
C ARG A 205 25.69 1.28 14.92
N ASN A 206 25.02 1.08 16.05
CA ASN A 206 24.95 -0.23 16.70
C ASN A 206 24.06 -1.23 15.95
N ALA A 207 23.00 -0.76 15.29
CA ALA A 207 22.12 -1.61 14.48
C ALA A 207 22.82 -2.11 13.23
N LEU A 208 23.59 -1.27 12.54
CA LEU A 208 24.23 -1.56 11.28
C LEU A 208 25.70 -2.01 11.38
N LYS A 209 26.28 -2.11 12.57
CA LYS A 209 27.73 -2.41 12.80
C LYS A 209 28.26 -3.66 12.11
N LYS A 210 27.40 -4.63 11.76
CA LYS A 210 27.79 -5.86 11.05
C LYS A 210 27.93 -5.70 9.54
N ILE A 211 27.32 -4.64 8.99
CA ILE A 211 27.22 -4.43 7.55
C ILE A 211 27.78 -3.10 7.09
N LEU A 212 28.02 -2.15 8.02
CA LEU A 212 28.49 -0.81 7.72
C LEU A 212 29.67 -0.42 8.62
N PRO A 213 30.86 -0.11 8.06
CA PRO A 213 31.97 0.46 8.79
C PRO A 213 31.64 1.85 9.38
N GLU A 214 32.24 2.17 10.53
CA GLU A 214 31.91 3.43 11.24
C GLU A 214 32.25 4.69 10.46
N TYR A 215 33.34 4.69 9.70
CA TYR A 215 33.76 5.85 8.91
C TYR A 215 32.72 6.31 7.87
N VAL A 216 31.89 5.38 7.38
CA VAL A 216 30.86 5.70 6.38
C VAL A 216 29.83 6.70 6.93
N PHE A 217 29.51 6.64 8.22
CA PHE A 217 28.62 7.65 8.83
C PHE A 217 29.21 9.05 8.73
N THR A 218 30.53 9.17 8.95
CA THR A 218 31.23 10.45 8.83
C THR A 218 31.29 10.92 7.39
N ASP A 219 31.61 10.04 6.45
CA ASP A 219 31.69 10.37 5.01
C ASP A 219 30.36 10.85 4.43
N LEU A 220 29.24 10.26 4.90
CA LEU A 220 27.88 10.64 4.50
C LEU A 220 27.33 11.82 5.30
N ASN A 221 28.05 12.32 6.31
CA ASN A 221 27.57 13.33 7.26
C ASN A 221 26.24 12.92 7.95
N ILE A 222 26.10 11.64 8.30
CA ILE A 222 24.96 11.08 9.02
C ILE A 222 25.40 10.78 10.46
N ASP A 223 24.69 11.32 11.44
CA ASP A 223 24.94 11.02 12.84
C ASP A 223 24.53 9.58 13.18
N GLY A 224 25.53 8.70 13.38
CA GLY A 224 25.35 7.29 13.70
C GLY A 224 24.75 7.03 15.10
N ASP A 225 24.71 8.03 15.98
CA ASP A 225 24.10 7.92 17.31
C ASP A 225 22.59 8.15 17.30
N ARG A 226 22.04 8.64 16.20
CA ARG A 226 20.60 8.72 15.97
C ARG A 226 19.97 7.32 15.90
N ARG A 227 18.67 7.25 16.15
CA ARG A 227 17.88 6.02 16.00
C ARG A 227 17.25 5.93 14.61
N ALA A 228 16.96 4.69 14.16
CA ALA A 228 16.34 4.45 12.86
C ALA A 228 15.06 5.26 12.62
N GLU A 229 14.27 5.51 13.67
CA GLU A 229 13.02 6.26 13.60
C GLU A 229 13.18 7.75 13.23
N THR A 230 14.40 8.30 13.33
CA THR A 230 14.70 9.69 12.96
C THR A 230 15.35 9.83 11.57
N ILE A 231 15.66 8.73 10.92
CA ILE A 231 16.38 8.68 9.64
C ILE A 231 15.40 8.84 8.48
N THR A 232 15.71 9.77 7.58
CA THR A 232 14.89 10.03 6.39
C THR A 232 15.08 8.95 5.31
N LEU A 233 14.14 8.87 4.36
CA LEU A 233 14.27 8.02 3.19
C LEU A 233 15.57 8.29 2.41
N SER A 234 15.95 9.56 2.25
CA SER A 234 17.19 9.96 1.56
C SER A 234 18.44 9.45 2.29
N GLU A 235 18.48 9.56 3.62
CA GLU A 235 19.60 9.04 4.41
C GLU A 235 19.68 7.51 4.35
N PHE A 236 18.56 6.80 4.38
CA PHE A 236 18.52 5.35 4.17
C PHE A 236 19.04 4.95 2.78
N ALA A 237 18.70 5.70 1.74
CA ALA A 237 19.21 5.48 0.39
C ALA A 237 20.73 5.67 0.31
N GLN A 238 21.27 6.73 0.92
CA GLN A 238 22.72 6.98 0.99
C GLN A 238 23.45 5.85 1.71
N LEU A 239 22.96 5.40 2.87
CA LEU A 239 23.54 4.28 3.62
C LEU A 239 23.53 2.99 2.81
N SER A 240 22.41 2.70 2.14
CA SER A 240 22.26 1.53 1.29
C SER A 240 23.23 1.53 0.11
N ASN A 241 23.35 2.66 -0.58
CA ASN A 241 24.25 2.80 -1.73
C ASN A 241 25.72 2.68 -1.31
N ALA A 242 26.09 3.24 -0.14
CA ALA A 242 27.43 3.08 0.41
C ALA A 242 27.76 1.63 0.75
N ILE A 243 26.83 0.88 1.36
CA ILE A 243 27.00 -0.54 1.66
C ILE A 243 27.15 -1.34 0.35
N HIS A 244 26.35 -1.04 -0.66
CA HIS A 244 26.46 -1.72 -1.97
C HIS A 244 27.82 -1.47 -2.64
N ALA A 245 28.39 -0.28 -2.48
CA ALA A 245 29.69 0.07 -3.03
C ALA A 245 30.89 -0.61 -2.32
N LEU A 246 30.69 -1.17 -1.12
CA LEU A 246 31.70 -1.89 -0.35
C LEU A 246 31.77 -3.39 -0.71
N HIS A 247 30.82 -3.89 -1.49
CA HIS A 247 30.68 -5.29 -1.88
C HIS A 247 30.58 -5.48 -3.40
#